data_87977f25c6da65f27b9aa846a71a2571
#
_entry.id   87977f25c6da65f27b9aa846a71a2571
#
_cell.length_a   1.000
_cell.length_b   1.000
_cell.length_c   1.000
_cell.angle_alpha   90.00
_cell.angle_beta   90.00
_cell.angle_gamma   90.00
#
_symmetry.space_group_name_H-M   'P 1'
#
loop_
_entity.id
_entity.type
_entity.pdbx_description
1 polymer ?
#
loop_
_entity_poly.entity_id
_entity_poly.type
_entity_poly.pdbx_seq_one_letter_code
_entity_poly.pdbx_strand_id
1 'polypeptide(L)'
;MISSDVIRGYNDTMILFLLQHNDSYGYELSKQIKLLSEEKYVIKETTLYSAFTRLEKNGYISSYYGEETNGKRRTYYHLTPEGLNYYHDKCREWNITKEVIDKFITVSN
;
A
#
# COMPACT_ATOMS: atom_id res chain seq x y z
N MET A 1 5.33 4.39 17.14
CA MET A 1 4.59 3.56 16.18
C MET A 1 3.30 4.24 15.80
N ILE A 2 2.93 4.16 14.53
CA ILE A 2 1.70 4.79 14.04
C ILE A 2 0.51 3.87 14.33
N SER A 3 -0.58 4.43 14.84
CA SER A 3 -1.77 3.64 15.11
C SER A 3 -2.46 3.23 13.81
N SER A 4 -3.15 2.09 13.84
CA SER A 4 -3.89 1.60 12.66
C SER A 4 -4.99 2.57 12.22
N ASP A 5 -5.57 3.32 13.14
CA ASP A 5 -6.61 4.29 12.81
C ASP A 5 -6.08 5.43 11.95
N VAL A 6 -4.88 5.94 12.29
CA VAL A 6 -4.27 7.05 11.55
C VAL A 6 -3.87 6.61 10.14
N ILE A 7 -3.29 5.42 10.00
CA ILE A 7 -2.70 4.97 8.75
C ILE A 7 -3.70 4.26 7.81
N ARG A 8 -4.91 3.95 8.32
CA ARG A 8 -5.89 3.14 7.58
C ARG A 8 -6.14 3.62 6.15
N GLY A 9 -6.26 4.90 5.94
CA GLY A 9 -6.55 5.47 4.63
C GLY A 9 -5.37 5.45 3.67
N TYR A 10 -4.19 4.99 4.09
CA TYR A 10 -2.97 5.08 3.28
C TYR A 10 -2.38 3.72 2.90
N ASN A 11 -2.97 2.62 3.40
CA ASN A 11 -2.47 1.27 3.07
C ASN A 11 -2.47 1.03 1.56
N ASP A 12 -3.56 1.38 0.89
CA ASP A 12 -3.69 1.18 -0.55
C ASP A 12 -2.62 1.97 -1.30
N THR A 13 -2.40 3.21 -0.89
CA THR A 13 -1.39 4.08 -1.51
C THR A 13 0.01 3.50 -1.39
N MET A 14 0.35 2.95 -0.22
CA MET A 14 1.66 2.32 0.00
C MET A 14 1.85 1.11 -0.91
N ILE A 15 0.82 0.28 -1.03
CA ILE A 15 0.87 -0.92 -1.88
C ILE A 15 1.06 -0.52 -3.34
N LEU A 16 0.27 0.44 -3.82
CA LEU A 16 0.35 0.89 -5.20
C LEU A 16 1.70 1.54 -5.51
N PHE A 17 2.26 2.29 -4.57
CA PHE A 17 3.60 2.85 -4.72
C PHE A 17 4.63 1.77 -4.99
N LEU A 18 4.60 0.73 -4.17
CA LEU A 18 5.58 -0.36 -4.30
C LEU A 18 5.41 -1.12 -5.61
N LEU A 19 4.17 -1.31 -6.05
CA LEU A 19 3.90 -2.03 -7.30
C LEU A 19 4.28 -1.26 -8.56
N GLN A 20 4.56 0.05 -8.46
CA GLN A 20 5.08 0.82 -9.59
C GLN A 20 6.45 0.31 -10.06
N HIS A 21 7.25 -0.18 -9.14
CA HIS A 21 8.63 -0.56 -9.45
C HIS A 21 8.71 -1.94 -10.08
N ASN A 22 7.93 -2.87 -9.58
CA ASN A 22 7.81 -4.22 -10.13
C ASN A 22 6.66 -4.95 -9.47
N ASP A 23 6.20 -6.01 -10.12
CA ASP A 23 5.21 -6.90 -9.54
C ASP A 23 5.75 -7.50 -8.26
N SER A 24 4.89 -7.80 -7.32
CA SER A 24 5.31 -8.30 -6.03
C SER A 24 4.22 -9.16 -5.39
N TYR A 25 4.51 -9.69 -4.23
CA TYR A 25 3.59 -10.58 -3.51
C TYR A 25 3.50 -10.15 -2.05
N GLY A 26 2.52 -10.71 -1.33
CA GLY A 26 2.16 -10.25 0.00
C GLY A 26 3.31 -10.12 0.98
N TYR A 27 4.11 -11.17 1.12
CA TYR A 27 5.23 -11.16 2.07
C TYR A 27 6.23 -10.03 1.76
N GLU A 28 6.61 -9.90 0.47
CA GLU A 28 7.58 -8.89 0.06
C GLU A 28 7.04 -7.48 0.25
N LEU A 29 5.76 -7.25 -0.08
CA LEU A 29 5.13 -5.95 0.12
C LEU A 29 5.08 -5.57 1.60
N SER A 30 4.71 -6.52 2.45
CA SER A 30 4.69 -6.33 3.90
C SER A 30 6.07 -5.95 4.43
N LYS A 31 7.10 -6.67 3.97
CA LYS A 31 8.49 -6.43 4.34
C LYS A 31 8.94 -5.03 3.92
N GLN A 32 8.61 -4.62 2.67
CA GLN A 32 9.01 -3.32 2.16
C GLN A 32 8.31 -2.18 2.90
N ILE A 33 7.05 -2.35 3.27
CA ILE A 33 6.33 -1.35 4.06
C ILE A 33 7.02 -1.16 5.41
N LYS A 34 7.39 -2.25 6.06
CA LYS A 34 8.11 -2.19 7.34
C LYS A 34 9.44 -1.47 7.19
N LEU A 35 10.22 -1.83 6.18
CA LEU A 35 11.55 -1.24 5.97
C LEU A 35 11.47 0.24 5.60
N LEU A 36 10.60 0.61 4.65
CA LEU A 36 10.48 1.99 4.19
C LEU A 36 9.93 2.91 5.28
N SER A 37 9.13 2.38 6.18
CA SER A 37 8.61 3.16 7.31
C SER A 37 9.59 3.19 8.48
N GLU A 38 10.80 2.64 8.32
CA GLU A 38 11.80 2.54 9.37
C GLU A 38 11.23 1.86 10.62
N GLU A 39 10.46 0.79 10.37
CA GLU A 39 9.78 -0.04 11.37
C GLU A 39 8.72 0.71 12.19
N LYS A 40 8.34 1.90 11.77
CA LYS A 40 7.29 2.68 12.45
C LYS A 40 5.90 2.18 12.13
N TYR A 41 5.76 1.38 11.06
CA TYR A 41 4.48 0.77 10.69
C TYR A 41 4.69 -0.65 10.21
N VAL A 42 3.96 -1.58 10.82
CA VAL A 42 3.92 -2.98 10.41
C VAL A 42 2.47 -3.29 10.03
N ILE A 43 2.23 -3.54 8.75
CA ILE A 43 0.88 -3.84 8.26
C ILE A 43 0.48 -5.24 8.70
N LYS A 44 -0.75 -5.37 9.23
CA LYS A 44 -1.28 -6.67 9.60
C LYS A 44 -1.63 -7.46 8.33
N GLU A 45 -1.43 -8.78 8.39
CA GLU A 45 -1.71 -9.65 7.25
C GLU A 45 -3.16 -9.51 6.77
N THR A 46 -4.11 -9.46 7.71
CA THR A 46 -5.53 -9.31 7.37
C THR A 46 -5.80 -7.98 6.64
N THR A 47 -5.13 -6.90 7.09
CA THR A 47 -5.25 -5.59 6.46
C THR A 47 -4.68 -5.60 5.05
N LEU A 48 -3.54 -6.25 4.88
CA LEU A 48 -2.87 -6.35 3.58
C LEU A 48 -3.76 -7.10 2.58
N TYR A 49 -4.27 -8.26 2.95
CA TYR A 49 -5.09 -9.06 2.03
C TYR A 49 -6.46 -8.44 1.78
N SER A 50 -7.01 -7.71 2.74
CA SER A 50 -8.24 -6.92 2.52
C SER A 50 -7.99 -5.84 1.48
N ALA A 51 -6.83 -5.19 1.54
CA ALA A 51 -6.46 -4.17 0.56
C ALA A 51 -6.32 -4.78 -0.84
N PHE A 52 -5.69 -5.94 -0.96
CA PHE A 52 -5.57 -6.63 -2.25
C PHE A 52 -6.94 -6.90 -2.86
N THR A 53 -7.86 -7.44 -2.06
CA THR A 53 -9.22 -7.75 -2.51
C THR A 53 -9.92 -6.49 -3.03
N ARG A 54 -9.83 -5.40 -2.29
CA ARG A 54 -10.45 -4.13 -2.65
C ARG A 54 -9.83 -3.54 -3.92
N LEU A 55 -8.51 -3.51 -3.98
CA LEU A 55 -7.79 -2.94 -5.11
C LEU A 55 -8.04 -3.75 -6.39
N GLU A 56 -8.07 -5.07 -6.28
CA GLU A 56 -8.32 -5.94 -7.43
C GLU A 56 -9.76 -5.79 -7.91
N LYS A 57 -10.71 -5.71 -6.99
CA LYS A 57 -12.13 -5.51 -7.32
C LYS A 57 -12.34 -4.20 -8.08
N ASN A 58 -11.59 -3.17 -7.74
CA ASN A 58 -11.69 -1.86 -8.39
C ASN A 58 -10.86 -1.77 -9.68
N GLY A 59 -10.16 -2.81 -10.04
CA GLY A 59 -9.36 -2.83 -11.26
C GLY A 59 -8.04 -2.08 -11.17
N TYR A 60 -7.57 -1.77 -9.97
CA TYR A 60 -6.32 -1.03 -9.76
C TYR A 60 -5.10 -1.94 -9.75
N ILE A 61 -5.31 -3.20 -9.44
CA ILE A 61 -4.27 -4.23 -9.54
C ILE A 61 -4.89 -5.47 -10.18
N SER A 62 -4.03 -6.31 -10.75
CA SER A 62 -4.41 -7.64 -11.22
C SER A 62 -3.50 -8.64 -10.53
N SER A 63 -3.91 -9.90 -10.50
CA SER A 63 -3.12 -10.95 -9.87
C SER A 63 -2.87 -12.11 -10.83
N TYR A 64 -1.78 -12.82 -10.59
CA TYR A 64 -1.43 -14.01 -11.34
C TYR A 64 -0.58 -14.92 -10.45
N TYR A 65 -0.52 -16.19 -10.80
CA TYR A 65 0.32 -17.12 -10.07
C TYR A 65 1.75 -17.05 -10.62
N GLY A 66 2.71 -16.88 -9.73
CA GLY A 66 4.12 -16.97 -10.07
C GLY A 66 4.58 -18.42 -10.11
N GLU A 67 5.88 -18.61 -10.29
CA GLU A 67 6.47 -19.93 -10.29
C GLU A 67 6.32 -20.60 -8.94
N GLU A 68 6.13 -21.92 -8.96
CA GLU A 68 6.04 -22.71 -7.76
C GLU A 68 7.39 -22.79 -7.06
N THR A 69 7.42 -22.45 -5.78
CA THR A 69 8.62 -22.55 -4.95
C THR A 69 8.28 -23.40 -3.73
N ASN A 70 9.05 -24.47 -3.51
CA ASN A 70 8.84 -25.37 -2.39
C ASN A 70 7.42 -25.95 -2.35
N GLY A 71 6.87 -26.26 -3.52
CA GLY A 71 5.53 -26.85 -3.63
C GLY A 71 4.40 -25.85 -3.45
N LYS A 72 4.69 -24.58 -3.35
CA LYS A 72 3.67 -23.54 -3.18
C LYS A 72 3.76 -22.49 -4.27
N ARG A 73 2.60 -22.12 -4.80
CA ARG A 73 2.49 -21.00 -5.73
C ARG A 73 2.34 -19.71 -4.97
N ARG A 74 3.04 -18.66 -5.43
CA ARG A 74 2.85 -17.31 -4.93
C ARG A 74 1.87 -16.58 -5.82
N THR A 75 0.98 -15.83 -5.20
CA THR A 75 0.13 -14.91 -5.94
C THR A 75 0.88 -13.59 -6.06
N TYR A 76 1.16 -13.20 -7.30
CA TYR A 76 1.79 -11.91 -7.60
C TYR A 76 0.74 -10.90 -7.97
N TYR A 77 1.02 -9.64 -7.69
CA TYR A 77 0.16 -8.51 -7.99
C TYR A 77 0.86 -7.56 -8.94
N HIS A 78 0.10 -7.02 -9.84
CA HIS A 78 0.56 -6.14 -10.90
C HIS A 78 -0.26 -4.85 -10.89
N LEU A 79 0.40 -3.70 -11.00
CA LEU A 79 -0.26 -2.39 -11.07
C LEU A 79 -0.84 -2.20 -12.47
N THR A 80 -2.12 -1.90 -12.55
CA THR A 80 -2.78 -1.58 -13.82
C THR A 80 -2.62 -0.10 -14.14
N PRO A 81 -2.85 0.31 -15.42
CA PRO A 81 -2.88 1.75 -15.75
C PRO A 81 -3.88 2.53 -14.89
N GLU A 82 -5.05 1.94 -14.62
CA GLU A 82 -6.06 2.55 -13.75
C GLU A 82 -5.55 2.69 -12.32
N GLY A 83 -4.79 1.72 -11.85
CA GLY A 83 -4.16 1.76 -10.52
C GLY A 83 -3.13 2.87 -10.42
N LEU A 84 -2.35 3.08 -11.47
CA LEU A 84 -1.37 4.17 -11.50
C LEU A 84 -2.08 5.53 -11.43
N ASN A 85 -3.16 5.70 -12.18
CA ASN A 85 -3.94 6.93 -12.12
C ASN A 85 -4.52 7.17 -10.74
N TYR A 86 -5.05 6.12 -10.13
CA TYR A 86 -5.60 6.19 -8.76
C TYR A 86 -4.51 6.57 -7.76
N TYR A 87 -3.32 6.00 -7.91
CA TYR A 87 -2.18 6.34 -7.06
C TYR A 87 -1.86 7.83 -7.16
N HIS A 88 -1.80 8.38 -8.38
CA HIS A 88 -1.52 9.80 -8.57
C HIS A 88 -2.59 10.69 -7.95
N ASP A 89 -3.87 10.27 -8.03
CA ASP A 89 -4.97 10.99 -7.39
C ASP A 89 -4.77 11.00 -5.87
N LYS A 90 -4.36 9.87 -5.29
CA LYS A 90 -4.10 9.77 -3.85
C LYS A 90 -2.92 10.65 -3.42
N CYS A 91 -1.92 10.77 -4.26
CA CYS A 91 -0.78 11.66 -3.97
C CYS A 91 -1.23 13.13 -3.91
N ARG A 92 -2.09 13.52 -4.84
CA ARG A 92 -2.63 14.89 -4.85
C ARG A 92 -3.52 15.13 -3.62
N GLU A 93 -4.35 14.16 -3.28
CA GLU A 93 -5.18 14.23 -2.09
C GLU A 93 -4.34 14.36 -0.82
N TRP A 94 -3.26 13.59 -0.73
CA TRP A 94 -2.35 13.67 0.40
C TRP A 94 -1.74 15.06 0.56
N ASN A 95 -1.32 15.68 -0.53
CA ASN A 95 -0.75 17.03 -0.48
C ASN A 95 -1.75 18.03 0.09
N ILE A 96 -3.00 17.95 -0.32
CA ILE A 96 -4.06 18.81 0.20
C ILE A 96 -4.35 18.48 1.66
N THR A 97 -4.45 17.21 1.99
CA THR A 97 -4.72 16.74 3.36
C THR A 97 -3.64 17.25 4.32
N LYS A 98 -2.39 17.10 3.93
CA LYS A 98 -1.24 17.54 4.72
C LYS A 98 -1.32 19.05 4.97
N GLU A 99 -1.60 19.83 3.94
CA GLU A 99 -1.73 21.27 4.03
C GLU A 99 -2.83 21.68 5.02
N VAL A 100 -3.99 21.03 4.91
CA VAL A 100 -5.13 21.33 5.79
C VAL A 100 -4.82 20.97 7.23
N ILE A 101 -4.32 19.77 7.45
CA ILE A 101 -4.08 19.28 8.82
C ILE A 101 -2.98 20.09 9.50
N ASP A 102 -1.96 20.53 8.74
CA ASP A 102 -0.89 21.36 9.29
C ASP A 102 -1.41 22.64 9.94
N LYS A 103 -2.57 23.13 9.50
CA LYS A 103 -3.17 24.34 10.08
C LYS A 103 -3.73 24.11 11.47
N PHE A 104 -3.98 22.87 11.84
CA PHE A 104 -4.62 22.50 13.11
C PHE A 104 -3.67 21.81 14.08
N ILE A 105 -2.47 21.47 13.63
CA ILE A 105 -1.51 20.75 14.46
C ILE A 105 -0.37 21.71 14.82
N THR A 106 -0.14 21.90 16.12
CA THR A 106 1.02 22.61 16.62
C THR A 106 1.85 21.64 17.43
N VAL A 107 3.07 21.40 16.96
CA VAL A 107 3.99 20.52 17.67
C VAL A 107 4.95 21.38 18.48
N SER A 108 4.89 21.23 19.81
CA SER A 108 5.83 21.88 20.71
C SER A 108 7.09 21.02 20.85
N ASN A 109 8.24 21.65 20.73
CA ASN A 109 9.52 20.99 20.95
C ASN A 109 10.07 21.31 22.33
#